data_6da8691f1b379143aaec6f73e5a51dbf
#
_entry.id   6da8691f1b379143aaec6f73e5a51dbf
#
_cell.length_a   1.000
_cell.length_b   1.000
_cell.length_c   1.000
_cell.angle_alpha   90.00
_cell.angle_beta   90.00
_cell.angle_gamma   90.00
#
_symmetry.space_group_name_H-M   'P 1'
#
loop_
_entity.id
_entity.type
_entity.pdbx_description
1 polymer ?
#
loop_
_entity_poly.entity_id
_entity_poly.type
_entity_poly.pdbx_seq_one_letter_code
_entity_poly.pdbx_strand_id
1 'polypeptide(L)'
;MDRLFGLVQASAALEGCTLDIEQCGLLLRDGVSSAGKTISEQLLCMDLRDGYLCAQQFARAREFWSAYRIRSVADKALRNSGGGAPAAGTEPALQKICSLANTQRLHPVEGRSHEVYRASFEIHYLVSQHRIWGPLSDMMARLLMNWLQFECGLEPTVIRKGVIKDYRRVLGSATSEEIGEIFVSFMSDHEADPDETLLPKPSSREQILTLLKAHPWMSTNDLAKEIGISAKGVEKQLGILKERGSLRRVGPDKGGVWEVL
;
A
#
# COMPACT_ATOMS: atom_id res chain seq x y z
N MET A 1 8.13 4.00 3.67
CA MET A 1 6.84 3.85 4.40
C MET A 1 5.65 4.32 3.54
N ASP A 2 5.81 5.38 2.77
CA ASP A 2 4.73 5.99 1.97
C ASP A 2 4.19 5.11 0.84
N ARG A 3 5.04 4.33 0.16
CA ARG A 3 4.59 3.35 -0.85
C ARG A 3 3.66 2.28 -0.26
N LEU A 4 3.91 1.84 0.98
CA LEU A 4 3.03 0.88 1.65
C LEU A 4 1.62 1.46 1.85
N PHE A 5 1.52 2.74 2.19
CA PHE A 5 0.22 3.39 2.37
C PHE A 5 -0.57 3.48 1.06
N GLY A 6 0.13 3.74 -0.06
CA GLY A 6 -0.46 3.70 -1.39
C GLY A 6 -1.02 2.31 -1.76
N LEU A 7 -0.25 1.26 -1.49
CA LEU A 7 -0.71 -0.13 -1.70
C LEU A 7 -1.94 -0.47 -0.87
N VAL A 8 -1.90 -0.13 0.43
CA VAL A 8 -3.02 -0.35 1.35
C VAL A 8 -4.25 0.40 0.88
N GLN A 9 -4.11 1.70 0.59
CA GLN A 9 -5.22 2.54 0.15
C GLN A 9 -5.84 2.02 -1.16
N ALA A 10 -5.02 1.74 -2.18
CA ALA A 10 -5.52 1.24 -3.46
C ALA A 10 -6.24 -0.11 -3.29
N SER A 11 -5.67 -1.05 -2.52
CA SER A 11 -6.30 -2.34 -2.27
C SER A 11 -7.59 -2.22 -1.46
N ALA A 12 -7.63 -1.38 -0.42
CA ALA A 12 -8.82 -1.12 0.38
C ALA A 12 -9.93 -0.43 -0.45
N ALA A 13 -9.57 0.48 -1.35
CA ALA A 13 -10.53 1.17 -2.23
C ALA A 13 -11.26 0.22 -3.18
N LEU A 14 -10.62 -0.88 -3.60
CA LEU A 14 -11.24 -1.94 -4.40
C LEU A 14 -12.28 -2.76 -3.61
N GLU A 15 -12.13 -2.80 -2.27
CA GLU A 15 -13.08 -3.42 -1.35
C GLU A 15 -14.17 -2.44 -0.85
N GLY A 16 -14.21 -1.23 -1.42
CA GLY A 16 -15.24 -0.24 -1.10
C GLY A 16 -14.83 0.78 -0.04
N CYS A 17 -13.61 0.74 0.48
CA CYS A 17 -13.10 1.76 1.39
C CYS A 17 -13.09 3.13 0.70
N THR A 18 -13.53 4.15 1.42
CA THR A 18 -13.64 5.52 0.91
C THR A 18 -12.57 6.47 1.46
N LEU A 19 -11.60 5.96 2.25
CA LEU A 19 -10.46 6.76 2.67
C LEU A 19 -9.62 7.12 1.44
N ASP A 20 -9.30 8.41 1.31
CA ASP A 20 -8.31 8.86 0.35
C ASP A 20 -6.88 8.59 0.86
N ILE A 21 -5.89 8.88 0.02
CA ILE A 21 -4.49 8.59 0.33
C ILE A 21 -3.97 9.40 1.53
N GLU A 22 -4.43 10.62 1.72
CA GLU A 22 -4.03 11.46 2.86
C GLU A 22 -4.64 10.93 4.16
N GLN A 23 -5.92 10.59 4.14
CA GLN A 23 -6.64 10.01 5.27
C GLN A 23 -6.03 8.66 5.68
N CYS A 24 -5.74 7.82 4.69
CA CYS A 24 -5.07 6.54 4.92
C CYS A 24 -3.66 6.75 5.50
N GLY A 25 -2.89 7.70 4.98
CA GLY A 25 -1.57 8.06 5.49
C GLY A 25 -1.61 8.55 6.94
N LEU A 26 -2.54 9.44 7.30
CA LEU A 26 -2.73 9.92 8.67
C LEU A 26 -3.11 8.79 9.63
N LEU A 27 -4.03 7.93 9.20
CA LEU A 27 -4.45 6.78 10.00
C LEU A 27 -3.28 5.83 10.26
N LEU A 28 -2.54 5.46 9.22
CA LEU A 28 -1.51 4.42 9.32
C LEU A 28 -0.20 4.91 9.94
N ARG A 29 0.10 6.20 9.85
CA ARG A 29 1.32 6.82 10.39
C ARG A 29 1.10 7.33 11.82
N ASP A 30 0.02 8.07 12.02
CA ASP A 30 -0.22 8.87 13.23
C ASP A 30 -1.34 8.29 14.12
N GLY A 31 -2.02 7.23 13.67
CA GLY A 31 -3.17 6.66 14.37
C GLY A 31 -4.39 7.59 14.41
N VAL A 32 -4.44 8.59 13.52
CA VAL A 32 -5.52 9.59 13.51
C VAL A 32 -6.67 9.08 12.65
N SER A 33 -7.82 8.87 13.28
CA SER A 33 -9.04 8.49 12.58
C SER A 33 -9.62 9.65 11.77
N SER A 34 -10.21 9.34 10.63
CA SER A 34 -10.81 10.34 9.75
C SER A 34 -12.30 10.49 10.06
N ALA A 35 -12.74 11.73 10.29
CA ALA A 35 -14.15 12.01 10.51
C ALA A 35 -15.00 11.62 9.28
N GLY A 36 -16.19 11.10 9.53
CA GLY A 36 -17.12 10.67 8.48
C GLY A 36 -16.78 9.34 7.80
N LYS A 37 -15.74 8.64 8.28
CA LYS A 37 -15.38 7.28 7.82
C LYS A 37 -15.78 6.24 8.85
N THR A 38 -16.22 5.09 8.38
CA THR A 38 -16.63 4.01 9.28
C THR A 38 -15.44 3.38 9.99
N ILE A 39 -15.67 2.79 11.14
CA ILE A 39 -14.63 2.03 11.87
C ILE A 39 -14.15 0.85 11.01
N SER A 40 -15.06 0.19 10.30
CA SER A 40 -14.72 -0.95 9.44
C SER A 40 -13.75 -0.58 8.32
N GLU A 41 -13.93 0.58 7.67
CA GLU A 41 -13.00 1.06 6.65
C GLU A 41 -11.60 1.34 7.23
N GLN A 42 -11.57 1.93 8.41
CA GLN A 42 -10.31 2.24 9.09
C GLN A 42 -9.59 0.98 9.55
N LEU A 43 -10.31 0.02 10.12
CA LEU A 43 -9.78 -1.28 10.51
C LEU A 43 -9.26 -2.06 9.30
N LEU A 44 -9.97 -2.03 8.17
CA LEU A 44 -9.52 -2.66 6.93
C LEU A 44 -8.13 -2.15 6.49
N CYS A 45 -7.92 -0.83 6.52
CA CYS A 45 -6.61 -0.25 6.19
C CYS A 45 -5.52 -0.68 7.19
N MET A 46 -5.84 -0.70 8.48
CA MET A 46 -4.90 -1.11 9.54
C MET A 46 -4.51 -2.59 9.41
N ASP A 47 -5.48 -3.46 9.19
CA ASP A 47 -5.25 -4.89 9.03
C ASP A 47 -4.45 -5.20 7.77
N LEU A 48 -4.78 -4.56 6.64
CA LEU A 48 -3.99 -4.68 5.41
C LEU A 48 -2.54 -4.24 5.61
N ARG A 49 -2.30 -3.09 6.27
CA ARG A 49 -0.94 -2.65 6.62
C ARG A 49 -0.22 -3.74 7.41
N ASP A 50 -0.85 -4.29 8.43
CA ASP A 50 -0.25 -5.30 9.30
C ASP A 50 0.05 -6.60 8.53
N GLY A 51 -0.81 -6.98 7.58
CA GLY A 51 -0.58 -8.08 6.65
C GLY A 51 0.64 -7.83 5.75
N TYR A 52 0.74 -6.67 5.13
CA TYR A 52 1.90 -6.28 4.32
C TYR A 52 3.20 -6.24 5.13
N LEU A 53 3.17 -5.70 6.35
CA LEU A 53 4.34 -5.68 7.23
C LEU A 53 4.80 -7.09 7.63
N CYS A 54 3.85 -7.99 7.90
CA CYS A 54 4.14 -9.40 8.17
C CYS A 54 4.78 -10.08 6.96
N ALA A 55 4.24 -9.88 5.75
CA ALA A 55 4.82 -10.39 4.52
C ALA A 55 6.24 -9.86 4.28
N GLN A 56 6.48 -8.56 4.52
CA GLN A 56 7.81 -7.97 4.41
C GLN A 56 8.81 -8.53 5.44
N GLN A 57 8.36 -8.89 6.64
CA GLN A 57 9.21 -9.54 7.63
C GLN A 57 9.70 -10.91 7.13
N PHE A 58 8.79 -11.74 6.59
CA PHE A 58 9.17 -13.01 6.01
C PHE A 58 10.08 -12.87 4.80
N ALA A 59 9.81 -11.89 3.92
CA ALA A 59 10.64 -11.58 2.77
C ALA A 59 12.07 -11.20 3.17
N ARG A 60 12.24 -10.33 4.17
CA ARG A 60 13.55 -9.91 4.70
C ARG A 60 14.30 -11.05 5.36
N ALA A 61 13.60 -11.92 6.08
CA ALA A 61 14.17 -13.11 6.71
C ALA A 61 14.51 -14.20 5.69
N ARG A 62 14.14 -14.01 4.42
CA ARG A 62 14.31 -15.00 3.34
C ARG A 62 13.75 -16.38 3.68
N GLU A 63 12.64 -16.40 4.39
CA GLU A 63 11.99 -17.64 4.78
C GLU A 63 11.17 -18.23 3.63
N PHE A 64 11.20 -19.56 3.46
CA PHE A 64 10.42 -20.23 2.42
C PHE A 64 8.92 -20.02 2.61
N TRP A 65 8.19 -19.80 1.51
CA TRP A 65 6.74 -19.77 1.53
C TRP A 65 6.19 -21.12 1.97
N SER A 66 5.25 -21.07 2.88
CA SER A 66 4.53 -22.24 3.40
C SER A 66 3.09 -21.84 3.73
N ALA A 67 2.19 -22.82 3.77
CA ALA A 67 0.79 -22.57 4.15
C ALA A 67 0.68 -21.89 5.52
N TYR A 68 1.55 -22.23 6.47
CA TYR A 68 1.62 -21.59 7.79
C TYR A 68 1.93 -20.10 7.69
N ARG A 69 2.94 -19.70 6.89
CA ARG A 69 3.32 -18.27 6.74
C ARG A 69 2.28 -17.49 5.97
N ILE A 70 1.71 -18.07 4.92
CA ILE A 70 0.59 -17.48 4.19
C ILE A 70 -0.57 -17.23 5.15
N ARG A 71 -0.91 -18.22 6.00
CA ARG A 71 -1.93 -18.07 7.03
C ARG A 71 -1.60 -16.97 8.03
N SER A 72 -0.35 -16.89 8.49
CA SER A 72 0.08 -15.84 9.42
C SER A 72 -0.09 -14.43 8.84
N VAL A 73 0.16 -14.25 7.54
CA VAL A 73 -0.11 -13.00 6.83
C VAL A 73 -1.61 -12.73 6.74
N ALA A 74 -2.41 -13.75 6.41
CA ALA A 74 -3.86 -13.64 6.32
C ALA A 74 -4.50 -13.33 7.68
N ASP A 75 -4.03 -13.93 8.77
CA ASP A 75 -4.50 -13.66 10.13
C ASP A 75 -4.28 -12.19 10.55
N LYS A 76 -3.26 -11.53 10.00
CA LYS A 76 -3.04 -10.09 10.20
C LYS A 76 -3.93 -9.26 9.29
N ALA A 77 -3.95 -9.57 8.00
CA ALA A 77 -4.68 -8.80 6.98
C ALA A 77 -6.20 -8.89 7.12
N LEU A 78 -6.73 -9.95 7.72
CA LEU A 78 -8.17 -10.25 7.84
C LEU A 78 -8.66 -10.26 9.29
N ARG A 79 -7.90 -9.73 10.24
CA ARG A 79 -8.17 -9.81 11.68
C ARG A 79 -9.59 -9.37 12.04
N ASN A 80 -10.03 -8.26 11.51
CA ASN A 80 -11.34 -7.68 11.78
C ASN A 80 -12.38 -7.98 10.70
N SER A 81 -12.03 -8.80 9.68
CA SER A 81 -12.88 -9.11 8.54
C SER A 81 -13.37 -10.55 8.49
N GLY A 82 -13.25 -11.31 9.59
CA GLY A 82 -13.76 -12.68 9.68
C GLY A 82 -12.70 -13.78 9.72
N GLY A 83 -11.41 -13.39 9.79
CA GLY A 83 -10.31 -14.32 10.06
C GLY A 83 -9.57 -14.82 8.83
N GLY A 84 -8.34 -15.29 9.06
CA GLY A 84 -7.36 -15.67 8.05
C GLY A 84 -7.33 -17.16 7.68
N ALA A 85 -8.31 -17.97 8.15
CA ALA A 85 -8.34 -19.40 7.81
C ALA A 85 -8.73 -19.60 6.33
N PRO A 86 -7.90 -20.33 5.56
CA PRO A 86 -8.29 -20.72 4.20
C PRO A 86 -9.52 -21.62 4.18
N ALA A 87 -10.32 -21.54 3.12
CA ALA A 87 -11.47 -22.42 2.91
C ALA A 87 -11.02 -23.89 2.77
N ALA A 88 -11.84 -24.81 3.24
CA ALA A 88 -11.57 -26.23 3.13
C ALA A 88 -11.41 -26.64 1.66
N GLY A 89 -10.47 -27.56 1.39
CA GLY A 89 -10.19 -28.07 0.05
C GLY A 89 -9.30 -27.16 -0.82
N THR A 90 -8.76 -26.08 -0.25
CA THR A 90 -7.85 -25.15 -0.98
C THR A 90 -6.36 -25.47 -0.78
N GLU A 91 -6.02 -26.53 -0.06
CA GLU A 91 -4.65 -26.96 0.21
C GLU A 91 -3.82 -27.18 -1.06
N PRO A 92 -4.33 -27.83 -2.13
CA PRO A 92 -3.57 -27.98 -3.36
C PRO A 92 -3.22 -26.65 -4.02
N ALA A 93 -4.12 -25.68 -4.02
CA ALA A 93 -3.87 -24.34 -4.53
C ALA A 93 -2.79 -23.63 -3.70
N LEU A 94 -2.84 -23.72 -2.38
CA LEU A 94 -1.82 -23.17 -1.49
C LEU A 94 -0.45 -23.81 -1.71
N GLN A 95 -0.39 -25.12 -1.94
CA GLN A 95 0.84 -25.80 -2.27
C GLN A 95 1.43 -25.32 -3.61
N LYS A 96 0.59 -25.15 -4.64
CA LYS A 96 1.01 -24.58 -5.94
C LYS A 96 1.54 -23.16 -5.78
N ILE A 97 0.87 -22.32 -5.02
CA ILE A 97 1.30 -20.94 -4.71
C ILE A 97 2.68 -20.95 -4.02
N CYS A 98 2.86 -21.79 -3.00
CA CYS A 98 4.15 -21.93 -2.31
C CYS A 98 5.26 -22.39 -3.26
N SER A 99 4.96 -23.35 -4.14
CA SER A 99 5.93 -23.84 -5.12
C SER A 99 6.35 -22.75 -6.09
N LEU A 100 5.39 -22.03 -6.68
CA LEU A 100 5.67 -20.91 -7.59
C LEU A 100 6.56 -19.85 -6.93
N ALA A 101 6.17 -19.38 -5.74
CA ALA A 101 6.93 -18.37 -5.04
C ALA A 101 8.35 -18.84 -4.68
N ASN A 102 8.47 -20.05 -4.14
CA ASN A 102 9.77 -20.61 -3.74
C ASN A 102 10.69 -20.84 -4.93
N THR A 103 10.17 -21.19 -6.10
CA THR A 103 10.98 -21.32 -7.32
C THR A 103 11.57 -19.97 -7.73
N GLN A 104 10.79 -18.90 -7.71
CA GLN A 104 11.27 -17.59 -8.15
C GLN A 104 12.36 -17.02 -7.23
N ARG A 105 12.22 -17.16 -5.93
CA ARG A 105 13.15 -16.62 -4.94
C ARG A 105 14.51 -17.32 -4.88
N LEU A 106 14.63 -18.52 -5.40
CA LEU A 106 15.90 -19.28 -5.43
C LEU A 106 16.90 -18.76 -6.48
N HIS A 107 16.45 -17.94 -7.41
CA HIS A 107 17.27 -17.45 -8.51
C HIS A 107 17.46 -15.93 -8.43
N PRO A 108 18.61 -15.39 -8.87
CA PRO A 108 18.81 -13.96 -9.02
C PRO A 108 17.73 -13.35 -9.94
N VAL A 109 17.23 -12.17 -9.59
CA VAL A 109 16.17 -11.48 -10.35
C VAL A 109 16.72 -10.75 -11.58
N GLU A 110 18.03 -10.50 -11.61
CA GLU A 110 18.69 -9.78 -12.69
C GLU A 110 18.39 -10.42 -14.06
N GLY A 111 17.76 -9.63 -14.95
CA GLY A 111 17.29 -10.10 -16.26
C GLY A 111 16.02 -10.96 -16.25
N ARG A 112 15.41 -11.21 -15.08
CA ARG A 112 14.25 -12.10 -14.93
C ARG A 112 13.01 -11.41 -14.32
N SER A 113 12.98 -10.09 -14.27
CA SER A 113 11.85 -9.35 -13.67
C SER A 113 10.50 -9.78 -14.27
N HIS A 114 10.42 -9.95 -15.57
CA HIS A 114 9.20 -10.38 -16.26
C HIS A 114 8.71 -11.77 -15.79
N GLU A 115 9.61 -12.72 -15.56
CA GLU A 115 9.23 -14.05 -15.05
C GLU A 115 8.67 -13.98 -13.63
N VAL A 116 9.26 -13.12 -12.78
CA VAL A 116 8.81 -12.93 -11.40
C VAL A 116 7.45 -12.23 -11.37
N TYR A 117 7.24 -11.20 -12.20
CA TYR A 117 5.93 -10.57 -12.35
C TYR A 117 4.89 -11.58 -12.82
N ARG A 118 5.18 -12.35 -13.87
CA ARG A 118 4.29 -13.40 -14.36
C ARG A 118 3.91 -14.39 -13.26
N ALA A 119 4.88 -14.90 -12.51
CA ALA A 119 4.62 -15.82 -11.41
C ALA A 119 3.79 -15.16 -10.30
N SER A 120 4.03 -13.90 -9.99
CA SER A 120 3.24 -13.15 -9.01
C SER A 120 1.78 -12.95 -9.46
N PHE A 121 1.55 -12.70 -10.74
CA PHE A 121 0.22 -12.61 -11.34
C PHE A 121 -0.49 -13.96 -11.35
N GLU A 122 0.24 -15.07 -11.59
CA GLU A 122 -0.31 -16.43 -11.48
C GLU A 122 -0.71 -16.74 -10.03
N ILE A 123 0.07 -16.35 -9.04
CA ILE A 123 -0.30 -16.45 -7.62
C ILE A 123 -1.59 -15.70 -7.35
N HIS A 124 -1.70 -14.45 -7.82
CA HIS A 124 -2.92 -13.66 -7.68
C HIS A 124 -4.13 -14.40 -8.26
N TYR A 125 -3.98 -14.88 -9.50
CA TYR A 125 -5.03 -15.60 -10.20
C TYR A 125 -5.49 -16.84 -9.43
N LEU A 126 -4.56 -17.69 -8.96
CA LEU A 126 -4.87 -18.89 -8.19
C LEU A 126 -5.65 -18.59 -6.90
N VAL A 127 -5.23 -17.54 -6.18
CA VAL A 127 -5.92 -17.13 -4.94
C VAL A 127 -7.37 -16.73 -5.22
N SER A 128 -7.60 -15.92 -6.26
CA SER A 128 -8.91 -15.43 -6.64
C SER A 128 -9.80 -16.55 -7.17
N GLN A 129 -9.29 -17.42 -8.05
CA GLN A 129 -10.04 -18.49 -8.67
C GLN A 129 -10.49 -19.56 -7.68
N HIS A 130 -9.60 -19.96 -6.79
CA HIS A 130 -9.92 -20.96 -5.77
C HIS A 130 -10.68 -20.38 -4.58
N ARG A 131 -10.94 -19.07 -4.57
CA ARG A 131 -11.68 -18.40 -3.50
C ARG A 131 -11.15 -18.77 -2.12
N ILE A 132 -9.82 -18.81 -1.95
CA ILE A 132 -9.13 -19.35 -0.77
C ILE A 132 -9.62 -18.68 0.53
N TRP A 133 -9.97 -17.40 0.48
CA TRP A 133 -10.56 -16.64 1.61
C TRP A 133 -11.97 -16.12 1.28
N GLY A 134 -12.74 -16.87 0.50
CA GLY A 134 -14.10 -16.49 0.13
C GLY A 134 -14.19 -15.10 -0.52
N PRO A 135 -15.05 -14.20 -0.01
CA PRO A 135 -15.18 -12.84 -0.55
C PRO A 135 -13.90 -12.00 -0.48
N LEU A 136 -12.98 -12.31 0.42
CA LEU A 136 -11.75 -11.56 0.65
C LEU A 136 -10.56 -12.08 -0.17
N SER A 137 -10.79 -13.05 -1.05
CA SER A 137 -9.75 -13.68 -1.85
C SER A 137 -9.03 -12.68 -2.76
N ASP A 138 -9.75 -11.76 -3.41
CA ASP A 138 -9.13 -10.80 -4.32
C ASP A 138 -8.20 -9.83 -3.57
N MET A 139 -8.56 -9.44 -2.36
CA MET A 139 -7.71 -8.61 -1.49
C MET A 139 -6.44 -9.36 -1.09
N MET A 140 -6.57 -10.61 -0.65
CA MET A 140 -5.44 -11.47 -0.32
C MET A 140 -4.58 -11.80 -1.54
N ALA A 141 -5.18 -11.96 -2.71
CA ALA A 141 -4.49 -12.18 -3.97
C ALA A 141 -3.52 -11.03 -4.28
N ARG A 142 -3.97 -9.80 -4.16
CA ARG A 142 -3.12 -8.61 -4.34
C ARG A 142 -1.98 -8.55 -3.32
N LEU A 143 -2.27 -8.89 -2.06
CA LEU A 143 -1.25 -8.90 -1.02
C LEU A 143 -0.17 -9.97 -1.30
N LEU A 144 -0.56 -11.21 -1.61
CA LEU A 144 0.39 -12.30 -1.90
C LEU A 144 1.20 -12.02 -3.18
N MET A 145 0.56 -11.52 -4.23
CA MET A 145 1.23 -11.05 -5.44
C MET A 145 2.35 -10.06 -5.10
N ASN A 146 2.01 -9.02 -4.36
CA ASN A 146 2.97 -7.98 -3.96
C ASN A 146 4.04 -8.53 -3.01
N TRP A 147 3.72 -9.50 -2.15
CA TRP A 147 4.73 -10.14 -1.31
C TRP A 147 5.85 -10.76 -2.15
N LEU A 148 5.53 -11.54 -3.19
CA LEU A 148 6.57 -12.11 -4.06
C LEU A 148 7.37 -11.00 -4.76
N GLN A 149 6.71 -9.94 -5.25
CA GLN A 149 7.36 -8.83 -5.93
C GLN A 149 8.39 -8.14 -5.04
N PHE A 150 8.04 -7.73 -3.80
CA PHE A 150 9.05 -7.12 -2.94
C PHE A 150 10.09 -8.12 -2.41
N GLU A 151 9.76 -9.39 -2.24
CA GLU A 151 10.76 -10.40 -1.87
C GLU A 151 11.86 -10.52 -2.92
N CYS A 152 11.47 -10.37 -4.19
CA CYS A 152 12.38 -10.36 -5.32
C CYS A 152 12.97 -8.98 -5.66
N GLY A 153 12.69 -7.95 -4.86
CA GLY A 153 13.22 -6.60 -5.08
C GLY A 153 12.56 -5.83 -6.21
N LEU A 154 11.37 -6.26 -6.65
CA LEU A 154 10.59 -5.60 -7.68
C LEU A 154 9.62 -4.57 -7.09
N GLU A 155 9.21 -3.62 -7.93
CA GLU A 155 8.13 -2.70 -7.58
C GLU A 155 6.81 -3.45 -7.50
N PRO A 156 6.00 -3.18 -6.45
CA PRO A 156 4.71 -3.83 -6.29
C PRO A 156 3.69 -3.32 -7.32
N THR A 157 2.94 -4.23 -7.90
CA THR A 157 1.86 -3.91 -8.84
C THR A 157 0.65 -3.36 -8.10
N VAL A 158 0.12 -2.22 -8.56
CA VAL A 158 -1.05 -1.57 -7.98
C VAL A 158 -2.22 -1.62 -8.94
N ILE A 159 -3.30 -2.26 -8.51
CA ILE A 159 -4.55 -2.28 -9.28
C ILE A 159 -5.42 -1.13 -8.79
N ARG A 160 -5.74 -0.20 -9.69
CA ARG A 160 -6.47 1.02 -9.36
C ARG A 160 -7.96 0.89 -9.56
N LYS A 161 -8.71 1.71 -8.84
CA LYS A 161 -10.17 1.77 -8.96
C LYS A 161 -10.63 2.09 -10.40
N GLY A 162 -9.85 2.83 -11.17
CA GLY A 162 -10.16 3.15 -12.57
C GLY A 162 -10.29 1.94 -13.48
N VAL A 163 -9.49 0.90 -13.27
CA VAL A 163 -9.48 -0.34 -14.07
C VAL A 163 -10.29 -1.49 -13.46
N ILE A 164 -11.00 -1.25 -12.35
CA ILE A 164 -11.68 -2.31 -11.58
C ILE A 164 -12.69 -3.11 -12.42
N LYS A 165 -13.37 -2.49 -13.37
CA LYS A 165 -14.37 -3.17 -14.23
C LYS A 165 -13.67 -4.18 -15.13
N ASP A 166 -12.58 -3.80 -15.76
CA ASP A 166 -11.82 -4.68 -16.65
C ASP A 166 -11.10 -5.77 -15.85
N TYR A 167 -10.51 -5.41 -14.73
CA TYR A 167 -9.89 -6.33 -13.77
C TYR A 167 -10.88 -7.43 -13.33
N ARG A 168 -12.08 -7.06 -12.86
CA ARG A 168 -13.09 -8.03 -12.45
C ARG A 168 -13.64 -8.86 -13.61
N ARG A 169 -13.77 -8.26 -14.78
CA ARG A 169 -14.20 -8.98 -15.99
C ARG A 169 -13.19 -10.06 -16.35
N VAL A 170 -11.92 -9.72 -16.39
CA VAL A 170 -10.85 -10.67 -16.74
C VAL A 170 -10.74 -11.78 -15.69
N LEU A 171 -10.84 -11.47 -14.41
CA LEU A 171 -10.89 -12.47 -13.35
C LEU A 171 -12.12 -13.38 -13.45
N GLY A 172 -13.30 -12.81 -13.72
CA GLY A 172 -14.57 -13.54 -13.71
C GLY A 172 -14.78 -14.42 -14.94
N SER A 173 -14.10 -14.15 -16.06
CA SER A 173 -14.17 -14.97 -17.28
C SER A 173 -13.29 -16.22 -17.23
N ALA A 174 -12.59 -16.45 -16.13
CA ALA A 174 -11.53 -17.42 -16.01
C ALA A 174 -12.03 -18.83 -15.63
N THR A 175 -12.00 -19.75 -16.58
CA THR A 175 -12.26 -21.17 -16.37
C THR A 175 -11.20 -22.11 -16.95
N SER A 176 -10.18 -21.60 -17.65
CA SER A 176 -9.13 -22.39 -18.31
C SER A 176 -7.73 -21.76 -18.18
N GLU A 177 -6.68 -22.52 -18.51
CA GLU A 177 -5.30 -22.02 -18.55
C GLU A 177 -5.14 -20.81 -19.51
N GLU A 178 -5.83 -20.82 -20.66
CA GLU A 178 -5.82 -19.73 -21.64
C GLU A 178 -6.32 -18.40 -21.04
N ILE A 179 -7.31 -18.48 -20.15
CA ILE A 179 -7.84 -17.29 -19.48
C ILE A 179 -6.89 -16.79 -18.40
N GLY A 180 -6.14 -17.68 -17.76
CA GLY A 180 -5.04 -17.31 -16.87
C GLY A 180 -3.98 -16.49 -17.61
N GLU A 181 -3.67 -16.82 -18.86
CA GLU A 181 -2.76 -16.02 -19.71
C GLU A 181 -3.33 -14.64 -20.05
N ILE A 182 -4.61 -14.54 -20.34
CA ILE A 182 -5.30 -13.27 -20.54
C ILE A 182 -5.20 -12.39 -19.30
N PHE A 183 -5.39 -12.98 -18.11
CA PHE A 183 -5.22 -12.25 -16.86
C PHE A 183 -3.78 -11.76 -16.67
N VAL A 184 -2.79 -12.60 -16.94
CA VAL A 184 -1.37 -12.24 -16.86
C VAL A 184 -1.03 -11.12 -17.85
N SER A 185 -1.54 -11.20 -19.09
CA SER A 185 -1.37 -10.12 -20.09
C SER A 185 -1.99 -8.82 -19.60
N PHE A 186 -3.24 -8.84 -19.13
CA PHE A 186 -3.90 -7.68 -18.55
C PHE A 186 -3.09 -7.04 -17.43
N MET A 187 -2.57 -7.85 -16.51
CA MET A 187 -1.77 -7.37 -15.38
C MET A 187 -0.44 -6.78 -15.84
N SER A 188 0.20 -7.37 -16.86
CA SER A 188 1.45 -6.87 -17.43
C SER A 188 1.27 -5.50 -18.11
N ASP A 189 0.13 -5.27 -18.75
CA ASP A 189 -0.20 -3.98 -19.36
C ASP A 189 -0.39 -2.87 -18.30
N HIS A 190 -0.65 -3.23 -17.03
CA HIS A 190 -0.87 -2.31 -15.92
C HIS A 190 0.29 -2.28 -14.92
N GLU A 191 1.34 -3.07 -15.14
CA GLU A 191 2.54 -3.13 -14.30
C GLU A 191 3.31 -1.81 -14.29
N ALA A 192 3.36 -1.17 -15.45
CA ALA A 192 4.32 -0.12 -15.78
C ALA A 192 3.81 1.31 -15.53
N ASP A 193 2.70 1.52 -14.84
CA ASP A 193 2.25 2.87 -14.54
C ASP A 193 2.69 3.29 -13.11
N PRO A 194 3.96 3.77 -12.96
CA PRO A 194 4.43 4.32 -11.71
C PRO A 194 3.77 5.69 -11.51
N ASP A 195 2.51 5.68 -11.05
CA ASP A 195 1.85 6.93 -10.71
C ASP A 195 2.51 7.53 -9.47
N GLU A 196 3.09 8.71 -9.64
CA GLU A 196 3.54 9.58 -8.56
C GLU A 196 2.45 9.79 -7.49
N THR A 197 1.19 9.57 -7.83
CA THR A 197 0.04 9.70 -6.94
C THR A 197 -0.12 8.58 -5.91
N LEU A 198 0.67 7.50 -5.96
CA LEU A 198 0.71 6.48 -4.90
C LEU A 198 1.43 6.93 -3.63
N LEU A 199 2.24 7.95 -3.75
CA LEU A 199 2.81 8.58 -2.57
C LEU A 199 1.80 9.60 -2.06
N PRO A 200 1.40 9.53 -0.77
CA PRO A 200 0.65 10.62 -0.20
C PRO A 200 1.46 11.89 -0.41
N LYS A 201 0.82 12.92 -0.98
CA LYS A 201 1.45 14.24 -1.03
C LYS A 201 1.96 14.54 0.37
N PRO A 202 3.18 15.06 0.51
CA PRO A 202 3.67 15.41 1.83
C PRO A 202 2.63 16.31 2.50
N SER A 203 2.30 16.00 3.74
CA SER A 203 1.32 16.76 4.51
C SER A 203 1.74 18.23 4.52
N SER A 204 0.78 19.15 4.68
CA SER A 204 1.13 20.58 4.75
C SER A 204 2.21 20.87 5.80
N ARG A 205 2.31 20.06 6.87
CA ARG A 205 3.37 20.16 7.88
C ARG A 205 4.74 19.74 7.34
N GLU A 206 4.80 18.64 6.64
CA GLU A 206 6.04 18.15 6.02
C GLU A 206 6.52 19.11 4.93
N GLN A 207 5.58 19.66 4.13
CA GLN A 207 5.89 20.69 3.13
C GLN A 207 6.44 21.96 3.80
N ILE A 208 5.81 22.42 4.90
CA ILE A 208 6.30 23.55 5.70
C ILE A 208 7.72 23.28 6.21
N LEU A 209 7.97 22.12 6.83
CA LEU A 209 9.30 21.77 7.34
C LEU A 209 10.33 21.69 6.22
N THR A 210 10.00 21.12 5.07
CA THR A 210 10.89 21.04 3.91
C THR A 210 11.24 22.41 3.36
N LEU A 211 10.22 23.28 3.20
CA LEU A 211 10.42 24.65 2.72
C LEU A 211 11.23 25.47 3.70
N LEU A 212 10.96 25.36 5.01
CA LEU A 212 11.69 26.10 6.03
C LEU A 212 13.11 25.59 6.26
N LYS A 213 13.41 24.33 6.00
CA LYS A 213 14.81 23.83 5.94
C LYS A 213 15.60 24.46 4.80
N ALA A 214 14.98 24.62 3.63
CA ALA A 214 15.62 25.23 2.46
C ALA A 214 15.62 26.77 2.55
N HIS A 215 14.56 27.36 3.08
CA HIS A 215 14.32 28.79 3.10
C HIS A 215 13.79 29.25 4.47
N PRO A 216 14.66 29.37 5.49
CA PRO A 216 14.25 29.66 6.88
C PRO A 216 13.55 31.01 7.09
N TRP A 217 13.65 31.90 6.12
CA TRP A 217 13.08 33.26 6.16
C TRP A 217 11.66 33.37 5.57
N MET A 218 11.10 32.29 5.02
CA MET A 218 9.77 32.36 4.40
C MET A 218 8.72 32.85 5.37
N SER A 219 7.89 33.77 4.89
CA SER A 219 6.73 34.25 5.65
C SER A 219 5.55 33.26 5.58
N THR A 220 4.60 33.42 6.47
CA THR A 220 3.34 32.65 6.44
C THR A 220 2.62 32.77 5.08
N ASN A 221 2.65 33.95 4.46
CA ASN A 221 2.03 34.17 3.16
C ASN A 221 2.79 33.49 2.03
N ASP A 222 4.12 33.46 2.07
CA ASP A 222 4.93 32.75 1.09
C ASP A 222 4.70 31.25 1.18
N LEU A 223 4.69 30.69 2.39
CA LEU A 223 4.36 29.29 2.64
C LEU A 223 2.93 28.95 2.15
N ALA A 224 1.96 29.83 2.42
CA ALA A 224 0.59 29.65 1.98
C ALA A 224 0.46 29.57 0.45
N LYS A 225 1.18 30.45 -0.24
CA LYS A 225 1.21 30.50 -1.70
C LYS A 225 1.88 29.25 -2.30
N GLU A 226 3.02 28.85 -1.74
CA GLU A 226 3.82 27.71 -2.22
C GLU A 226 3.08 26.36 -2.03
N ILE A 227 2.43 26.20 -0.86
CA ILE A 227 1.75 24.95 -0.49
C ILE A 227 0.31 24.90 -1.04
N GLY A 228 -0.27 26.05 -1.44
CA GLY A 228 -1.63 26.14 -1.94
C GLY A 228 -2.73 26.05 -0.87
N ILE A 229 -2.45 26.49 0.37
CA ILE A 229 -3.41 26.56 1.49
C ILE A 229 -3.58 28.00 1.99
N SER A 230 -4.59 28.26 2.81
CA SER A 230 -4.78 29.58 3.37
C SER A 230 -3.68 29.96 4.38
N ALA A 231 -3.36 31.27 4.50
CA ALA A 231 -2.39 31.76 5.51
C ALA A 231 -2.80 31.33 6.93
N LYS A 232 -4.09 31.35 7.25
CA LYS A 232 -4.62 30.86 8.53
C LYS A 232 -4.39 29.34 8.72
N GLY A 233 -4.44 28.57 7.62
CA GLY A 233 -4.08 27.16 7.62
C GLY A 233 -2.60 26.94 7.95
N VAL A 234 -1.72 27.74 7.36
CA VAL A 234 -0.27 27.71 7.66
C VAL A 234 -0.01 28.08 9.12
N GLU A 235 -0.63 29.16 9.63
CA GLU A 235 -0.47 29.57 11.04
C GLU A 235 -0.83 28.46 12.01
N LYS A 236 -1.96 27.76 11.75
CA LYS A 236 -2.37 26.61 12.56
C LYS A 236 -1.32 25.49 12.53
N GLN A 237 -0.78 25.17 11.36
CA GLN A 237 0.26 24.13 11.24
C GLN A 237 1.58 24.53 11.91
N LEU A 238 2.00 25.79 11.76
CA LEU A 238 3.17 26.33 12.46
C LEU A 238 2.99 26.27 13.98
N GLY A 239 1.79 26.54 14.50
CA GLY A 239 1.46 26.39 15.92
C GLY A 239 1.69 24.96 16.40
N ILE A 240 1.11 23.99 15.70
CA ILE A 240 1.26 22.56 16.02
C ILE A 240 2.73 22.11 15.96
N LEU A 241 3.49 22.57 14.97
CA LEU A 241 4.91 22.22 14.83
C LEU A 241 5.77 22.79 15.96
N LYS A 242 5.44 24.02 16.45
CA LYS A 242 6.08 24.60 17.64
C LYS A 242 5.74 23.79 18.90
N GLU A 243 4.47 23.47 19.13
CA GLU A 243 4.03 22.68 20.28
C GLU A 243 4.68 21.30 20.34
N ARG A 244 4.93 20.70 19.17
CA ARG A 244 5.63 19.41 19.05
C ARG A 244 7.16 19.52 19.17
N GLY A 245 7.70 20.72 19.29
CA GLY A 245 9.15 20.94 19.33
C GLY A 245 9.88 20.65 18.03
N SER A 246 9.17 20.55 16.90
CA SER A 246 9.77 20.29 15.58
C SER A 246 10.20 21.57 14.87
N LEU A 247 9.78 22.76 15.38
CA LEU A 247 10.04 24.05 14.77
C LEU A 247 10.18 25.12 15.86
N ARG A 248 11.17 25.97 15.70
CA ARG A 248 11.42 27.11 16.59
C ARG A 248 11.59 28.40 15.78
N ARG A 249 11.11 29.53 16.30
CA ARG A 249 11.42 30.82 15.74
C ARG A 249 12.62 31.43 16.44
N VAL A 250 13.56 31.91 15.66
CA VAL A 250 14.79 32.55 16.16
C VAL A 250 14.77 34.01 15.70
N GLY A 251 14.88 34.95 16.64
CA GLY A 251 14.88 36.39 16.39
C GLY A 251 13.54 37.06 16.58
N PRO A 252 13.39 38.36 16.22
CA PRO A 252 12.18 39.15 16.41
C PRO A 252 11.06 38.73 15.46
N ASP A 253 9.80 39.13 15.77
CA ASP A 253 8.62 38.81 14.95
C ASP A 253 8.73 39.31 13.50
N LYS A 254 9.36 40.45 13.29
CA LYS A 254 9.73 40.96 11.96
C LYS A 254 11.23 40.70 11.71
N GLY A 255 11.55 39.87 10.71
CA GLY A 255 12.92 39.57 10.31
C GLY A 255 13.55 38.37 11.02
N GLY A 256 12.86 37.67 11.93
CA GLY A 256 13.33 36.42 12.50
C GLY A 256 13.24 35.26 11.50
N VAL A 257 14.00 34.18 11.75
CA VAL A 257 14.06 32.98 10.93
C VAL A 257 13.47 31.77 11.63
N TRP A 258 13.07 30.78 10.86
CA TRP A 258 12.58 29.53 11.37
C TRP A 258 13.73 28.50 11.47
N GLU A 259 13.79 27.82 12.57
CA GLU A 259 14.73 26.72 12.78
C GLU A 259 13.96 25.41 12.92
N VAL A 260 14.26 24.46 12.03
CA VAL A 260 13.72 23.11 12.07
C VAL A 260 14.62 22.27 12.97
N LEU A 261 14.03 21.63 13.98
CA LEU A 261 14.73 20.87 15.03
C LEU A 261 14.75 19.37 14.74
#